data_9e4c96caf28dbb99f07c3a277f29f45c
#
_entry.id   9e4c96caf28dbb99f07c3a277f29f45c
#
_cell.length_a   1.000
_cell.length_b   1.000
_cell.length_c   1.000
_cell.angle_alpha   90.00
_cell.angle_beta   90.00
_cell.angle_gamma   90.00
#
_symmetry.space_group_name_H-M   'P 1'
#
loop_
_entity.id
_entity.type
_entity.pdbx_description
1 polymer ?
#
loop_
_entity_poly.entity_id
_entity_poly.type
_entity_poly.pdbx_seq_one_letter_code
_entity_poly.pdbx_strand_id
1 'polypeptide(L)'
;LNNPDNKKEAPATVITTPYSFIIPCLTGIYGAMTTSDALPSQPFPDAARDAVYQAIFSRRDVRSQFLPKTIPDDVLGRLLLAAHHAPSVGFMQPWNFLLIRSVETKARIQTLFRKANEEARTQFKDERKDLYSRLKLEGILDAPINLCITCDRERTGQTVLGRTHMKEMDLYSTVCAVQNLWLAARAEGIGVGWVSIFHPHELKAALGIPENIVPIAYLCLGYVSEFLDRPELEKAGWLSRLPLEDLVFHDTWGQTGGEHDPLADTYQALRQQYGYA
;
A
#
# COMPACT_ATOMS: atom_id res chain seq x y z
N LEU A 1 -44.44 -46.47 10.58
CA LEU A 1 -44.25 -45.19 11.23
C LEU A 1 -43.10 -44.51 10.55
N ASN A 2 -43.42 -43.50 9.73
CA ASN A 2 -42.56 -42.77 8.80
C ASN A 2 -41.53 -41.90 9.53
N ASN A 3 -40.28 -42.00 9.09
CA ASN A 3 -39.23 -41.06 9.40
C ASN A 3 -38.94 -40.22 8.13
N PRO A 4 -39.17 -38.88 8.14
CA PRO A 4 -38.90 -38.01 7.01
C PRO A 4 -37.69 -37.11 7.33
N ASP A 5 -36.49 -37.59 7.13
CA ASP A 5 -35.28 -36.73 7.05
C ASP A 5 -34.19 -37.43 6.25
N ASN A 6 -34.36 -37.41 4.93
CA ASN A 6 -33.31 -37.76 4.00
C ASN A 6 -33.14 -36.60 2.98
N LYS A 7 -32.62 -35.44 3.48
CA LYS A 7 -32.12 -34.37 2.59
C LYS A 7 -30.75 -34.81 2.07
N LYS A 8 -30.73 -35.35 0.86
CA LYS A 8 -29.51 -35.54 0.09
C LYS A 8 -28.91 -34.15 -0.21
N GLU A 9 -27.77 -33.87 0.38
CA GLU A 9 -26.91 -32.75 -0.02
C GLU A 9 -26.46 -33.03 -1.47
N ALA A 10 -26.70 -32.05 -2.34
CA ALA A 10 -26.17 -32.03 -3.68
C ALA A 10 -24.66 -31.87 -3.65
N PRO A 11 -23.87 -32.56 -4.47
CA PRO A 11 -22.42 -32.37 -4.48
C PRO A 11 -22.07 -30.94 -4.94
N ALA A 12 -21.22 -30.27 -4.19
CA ALA A 12 -20.66 -28.98 -4.57
C ALA A 12 -19.92 -29.15 -5.91
N THR A 13 -20.44 -28.52 -6.93
CA THR A 13 -19.78 -28.44 -8.24
C THR A 13 -18.53 -27.58 -8.08
N VAL A 14 -17.38 -28.23 -8.03
CA VAL A 14 -16.07 -27.53 -8.14
C VAL A 14 -16.00 -27.00 -9.56
N ILE A 15 -16.23 -25.71 -9.73
CA ILE A 15 -15.97 -25.01 -10.98
C ILE A 15 -14.45 -24.85 -11.10
N THR A 16 -13.80 -25.82 -11.74
CA THR A 16 -12.43 -25.69 -12.23
C THR A 16 -12.47 -24.88 -13.52
N THR A 17 -12.44 -23.57 -13.45
CA THR A 17 -12.06 -22.75 -14.59
C THR A 17 -10.54 -22.67 -14.62
N PRO A 18 -9.87 -23.08 -15.71
CA PRO A 18 -8.45 -22.83 -15.85
C PRO A 18 -8.26 -21.33 -16.06
N TYR A 19 -7.72 -20.63 -15.06
CA TYR A 19 -7.27 -19.24 -15.22
C TYR A 19 -6.01 -19.22 -16.09
N SER A 20 -6.22 -19.36 -17.40
CA SER A 20 -5.21 -19.00 -18.39
C SER A 20 -5.38 -17.52 -18.75
N PHE A 21 -5.21 -16.61 -17.79
CA PHE A 21 -4.93 -15.22 -18.10
C PHE A 21 -3.43 -15.09 -18.32
N ILE A 22 -3.00 -15.41 -19.54
CA ILE A 22 -1.72 -15.01 -20.06
C ILE A 22 -1.80 -13.50 -20.22
N ILE A 23 -1.11 -12.76 -19.34
CA ILE A 23 -0.87 -11.33 -19.54
C ILE A 23 0.04 -11.24 -20.77
N PRO A 24 -0.42 -10.70 -21.92
CA PRO A 24 0.36 -10.75 -23.17
C PRO A 24 1.72 -10.07 -23.09
N CYS A 25 1.96 -9.28 -22.04
CA CYS A 25 3.20 -8.54 -21.83
C CYS A 25 4.31 -9.37 -21.15
N LEU A 26 3.99 -10.55 -20.58
CA LEU A 26 5.00 -11.38 -19.90
C LEU A 26 5.59 -12.47 -20.82
N THR A 27 4.93 -12.79 -21.93
CA THR A 27 5.42 -13.82 -22.87
C THR A 27 6.71 -13.43 -23.60
N GLY A 28 7.06 -12.14 -23.62
CA GLY A 28 8.33 -11.66 -24.17
C GLY A 28 9.51 -11.70 -23.19
N ILE A 29 9.25 -11.84 -21.88
CA ILE A 29 10.28 -11.81 -20.82
C ILE A 29 10.61 -13.25 -20.36
N TYR A 30 9.62 -14.13 -20.37
CA TYR A 30 9.80 -15.54 -20.07
C TYR A 30 9.57 -16.33 -21.35
N GLY A 31 10.66 -16.82 -21.96
CA GLY A 31 10.57 -17.83 -23.02
C GLY A 31 9.63 -18.96 -22.58
N ALA A 32 9.08 -19.74 -23.52
CA ALA A 32 8.06 -20.77 -23.32
C ALA A 32 8.14 -21.40 -21.92
N MET A 33 7.09 -21.23 -21.10
CA MET A 33 7.02 -21.81 -19.76
C MET A 33 7.27 -23.30 -19.85
N THR A 34 8.40 -23.74 -19.33
CA THR A 34 8.67 -25.15 -19.08
C THR A 34 7.68 -25.66 -18.04
N THR A 35 7.34 -26.93 -18.06
CA THR A 35 6.39 -27.60 -17.15
C THR A 35 6.87 -27.70 -15.70
N SER A 36 7.76 -26.82 -15.26
CA SER A 36 8.25 -26.71 -13.89
C SER A 36 7.35 -25.74 -13.09
N ASP A 37 6.83 -26.19 -11.95
CA ASP A 37 6.08 -25.36 -10.99
C ASP A 37 6.97 -24.31 -10.30
N ALA A 38 8.26 -24.28 -10.57
CA ALA A 38 9.24 -23.37 -9.97
C ALA A 38 9.58 -22.19 -10.91
N LEU A 39 9.62 -20.99 -10.36
CA LEU A 39 10.15 -19.80 -11.05
C LEU A 39 11.67 -19.85 -11.10
N PRO A 40 12.30 -19.28 -12.15
CA PRO A 40 13.76 -19.18 -12.23
C PRO A 40 14.34 -18.44 -11.01
N SER A 41 15.42 -18.97 -10.45
CA SER A 41 16.16 -18.36 -9.33
C SER A 41 17.14 -17.24 -9.78
N GLN A 42 17.25 -17.01 -11.08
CA GLN A 42 18.13 -15.99 -11.65
C GLN A 42 17.60 -14.58 -11.36
N PRO A 43 18.49 -13.59 -11.19
CA PRO A 43 18.07 -12.18 -11.14
C PRO A 43 17.28 -11.79 -12.39
N PHE A 44 16.40 -10.83 -12.24
CA PHE A 44 15.75 -10.22 -13.41
C PHE A 44 16.79 -9.58 -14.34
N PRO A 45 16.51 -9.49 -15.64
CA PRO A 45 17.33 -8.69 -16.55
C PRO A 45 17.49 -7.26 -16.01
N ASP A 46 18.63 -6.63 -16.25
CA ASP A 46 19.00 -5.33 -15.67
C ASP A 46 17.90 -4.28 -15.83
N ALA A 47 17.34 -4.14 -17.04
CA ALA A 47 16.27 -3.16 -17.28
C ALA A 47 15.00 -3.41 -16.44
N ALA A 48 14.63 -4.68 -16.21
CA ALA A 48 13.48 -5.02 -15.37
C ALA A 48 13.78 -4.80 -13.89
N ARG A 49 14.98 -5.14 -13.43
CA ARG A 49 15.46 -4.85 -12.08
C ARG A 49 15.48 -3.36 -11.82
N ASP A 50 16.05 -2.57 -12.73
CA ASP A 50 16.18 -1.13 -12.58
C ASP A 50 14.79 -0.43 -12.57
N ALA A 51 13.82 -0.94 -13.35
CA ALA A 51 12.44 -0.44 -13.29
C ALA A 51 11.79 -0.64 -11.91
N VAL A 52 12.04 -1.76 -11.23
CA VAL A 52 11.57 -2.01 -9.86
C VAL A 52 12.18 -0.98 -8.89
N TYR A 53 13.50 -0.79 -8.93
CA TYR A 53 14.15 0.20 -8.07
C TYR A 53 13.70 1.63 -8.39
N GLN A 54 13.51 1.96 -9.67
CA GLN A 54 12.97 3.25 -10.09
C GLN A 54 11.58 3.50 -9.48
N ALA A 55 10.68 2.51 -9.50
CA ALA A 55 9.37 2.65 -8.88
C ALA A 55 9.49 2.88 -7.36
N ILE A 56 10.35 2.11 -6.67
CA ILE A 56 10.56 2.23 -5.22
C ILE A 56 11.11 3.62 -4.86
N PHE A 57 12.14 4.08 -5.56
CA PHE A 57 12.84 5.31 -5.19
C PHE A 57 12.10 6.57 -5.63
N SER A 58 11.36 6.54 -6.76
CA SER A 58 10.63 7.71 -7.26
C SER A 58 9.17 7.79 -6.82
N ARG A 59 8.67 6.83 -6.03
CA ARG A 59 7.33 6.90 -5.43
C ARG A 59 7.24 8.10 -4.47
N ARG A 60 6.13 8.82 -4.55
CA ARG A 60 5.82 9.96 -3.65
C ARG A 60 4.43 9.80 -3.07
N ASP A 61 4.25 10.36 -1.87
CA ASP A 61 2.94 10.61 -1.29
C ASP A 61 2.39 11.89 -1.90
N VAL A 62 1.32 11.77 -2.71
CA VAL A 62 0.80 12.84 -3.57
C VAL A 62 -0.42 13.47 -2.91
N ARG A 63 -0.52 14.80 -2.93
CA ARG A 63 -1.61 15.55 -2.31
C ARG A 63 -2.21 16.64 -3.20
N SER A 64 -1.37 17.44 -3.84
CA SER A 64 -1.80 18.61 -4.62
C SER A 64 -1.66 18.47 -6.13
N GLN A 65 -1.01 17.40 -6.61
CA GLN A 65 -0.66 17.23 -8.01
C GLN A 65 -1.67 16.43 -8.82
N PHE A 66 -2.82 16.05 -8.25
CA PHE A 66 -3.82 15.24 -8.94
C PHE A 66 -4.43 15.99 -10.12
N LEU A 67 -4.59 15.28 -11.23
CA LEU A 67 -5.29 15.74 -12.43
C LEU A 67 -6.73 15.20 -12.46
N PRO A 68 -7.69 15.95 -13.01
CA PRO A 68 -9.08 15.50 -13.17
C PRO A 68 -9.22 14.51 -14.34
N LYS A 69 -8.33 13.50 -14.38
CA LYS A 69 -8.28 12.47 -15.41
C LYS A 69 -8.72 11.13 -14.84
N THR A 70 -9.69 10.49 -15.47
CA THR A 70 -10.20 9.18 -15.08
C THR A 70 -9.11 8.11 -15.20
N ILE A 71 -9.02 7.23 -14.20
CA ILE A 71 -8.22 6.01 -14.29
C ILE A 71 -9.05 4.94 -15.00
N PRO A 72 -8.57 4.36 -16.12
CA PRO A 72 -9.26 3.27 -16.80
C PRO A 72 -9.42 2.05 -15.90
N ASP A 73 -10.51 1.30 -16.08
CA ASP A 73 -10.81 0.14 -15.22
C ASP A 73 -9.78 -1.00 -15.35
N ASP A 74 -9.16 -1.16 -16.52
CA ASP A 74 -8.06 -2.13 -16.72
C ASP A 74 -6.80 -1.76 -15.93
N VAL A 75 -6.45 -0.46 -15.88
CA VAL A 75 -5.35 0.05 -15.05
C VAL A 75 -5.67 -0.17 -13.57
N LEU A 76 -6.87 0.24 -13.13
CA LEU A 76 -7.31 0.03 -11.77
C LEU A 76 -7.31 -1.45 -11.38
N GLY A 77 -7.75 -2.32 -12.29
CA GLY A 77 -7.70 -3.77 -12.13
C GLY A 77 -6.28 -4.29 -11.90
N ARG A 78 -5.28 -3.81 -12.66
CA ARG A 78 -3.86 -4.17 -12.45
C ARG A 78 -3.35 -3.71 -11.09
N LEU A 79 -3.74 -2.51 -10.62
CA LEU A 79 -3.34 -2.02 -9.30
C LEU A 79 -3.91 -2.89 -8.18
N LEU A 80 -5.19 -3.26 -8.26
CA LEU A 80 -5.83 -4.12 -7.27
C LEU A 80 -5.25 -5.54 -7.29
N LEU A 81 -4.93 -6.06 -8.48
CA LEU A 81 -4.28 -7.36 -8.64
C LEU A 81 -2.88 -7.35 -8.02
N ALA A 82 -2.09 -6.30 -8.24
CA ALA A 82 -0.77 -6.14 -7.62
C ALA A 82 -0.88 -6.11 -6.08
N ALA A 83 -1.85 -5.38 -5.54
CA ALA A 83 -2.14 -5.38 -4.11
C ALA A 83 -2.48 -6.77 -3.59
N HIS A 84 -3.32 -7.51 -4.33
CA HIS A 84 -3.76 -8.85 -3.95
C HIS A 84 -2.63 -9.90 -3.97
N HIS A 85 -1.55 -9.65 -4.70
CA HIS A 85 -0.34 -10.50 -4.71
C HIS A 85 0.65 -10.19 -3.57
N ALA A 86 0.27 -9.38 -2.60
CA ALA A 86 1.11 -9.16 -1.42
C ALA A 86 1.25 -10.45 -0.60
N PRO A 87 2.40 -10.64 0.09
CA PRO A 87 2.53 -11.72 1.05
C PRO A 87 1.59 -11.50 2.23
N SER A 88 1.08 -12.59 2.82
CA SER A 88 0.27 -12.50 4.03
C SER A 88 0.56 -13.64 4.99
N VAL A 89 0.46 -13.35 6.28
CA VAL A 89 0.60 -14.33 7.36
C VAL A 89 -0.37 -15.49 7.14
N GLY A 90 0.14 -16.72 7.20
CA GLY A 90 -0.68 -17.92 6.98
C GLY A 90 -1.47 -17.92 5.67
N PHE A 91 -1.03 -17.17 4.66
CA PHE A 91 -1.75 -16.94 3.40
C PHE A 91 -3.19 -16.43 3.59
N MET A 92 -3.40 -15.65 4.65
CA MET A 92 -4.70 -15.18 5.13
C MET A 92 -5.40 -14.20 4.18
N GLN A 93 -4.64 -13.37 3.44
CA GLN A 93 -5.16 -12.33 2.53
C GLN A 93 -6.22 -11.46 3.22
N PRO A 94 -5.89 -10.80 4.33
CA PRO A 94 -6.87 -10.18 5.22
C PRO A 94 -7.49 -8.89 4.68
N TRP A 95 -7.02 -8.39 3.56
CA TRP A 95 -7.43 -7.12 2.96
C TRP A 95 -8.78 -7.17 2.26
N ASN A 96 -9.51 -6.06 2.33
CA ASN A 96 -10.61 -5.73 1.43
C ASN A 96 -10.34 -4.35 0.79
N PHE A 97 -10.92 -4.13 -0.37
CA PHE A 97 -10.74 -2.93 -1.18
C PHE A 97 -12.09 -2.24 -1.37
N LEU A 98 -12.30 -1.08 -0.75
CA LEU A 98 -13.51 -0.29 -0.88
C LEU A 98 -13.23 0.91 -1.79
N LEU A 99 -13.74 0.85 -3.03
CA LEU A 99 -13.59 1.90 -4.04
C LEU A 99 -14.63 3.00 -3.82
N ILE A 100 -14.16 4.25 -3.78
CA ILE A 100 -14.99 5.42 -3.52
C ILE A 100 -14.88 6.37 -4.71
N ARG A 101 -15.95 6.41 -5.52
CA ARG A 101 -16.08 7.29 -6.70
C ARG A 101 -17.10 8.43 -6.48
N SER A 102 -18.06 8.25 -5.55
CA SER A 102 -19.10 9.22 -5.24
C SER A 102 -18.51 10.51 -4.67
N VAL A 103 -18.84 11.63 -5.27
CA VAL A 103 -18.43 12.96 -4.81
C VAL A 103 -19.00 13.25 -3.43
N GLU A 104 -20.25 12.82 -3.16
CA GLU A 104 -20.92 13.01 -1.87
C GLU A 104 -20.20 12.23 -0.76
N THR A 105 -19.79 10.99 -1.04
CA THR A 105 -19.04 10.19 -0.08
C THR A 105 -17.67 10.81 0.19
N LYS A 106 -16.94 11.23 -0.85
CA LYS A 106 -15.66 11.94 -0.70
C LYS A 106 -15.80 13.22 0.12
N ALA A 107 -16.86 14.02 -0.12
CA ALA A 107 -17.12 15.26 0.64
C ALA A 107 -17.39 14.98 2.13
N ARG A 108 -18.13 13.91 2.45
CA ARG A 108 -18.31 13.48 3.85
C ARG A 108 -16.97 13.12 4.50
N ILE A 109 -16.14 12.32 3.81
CA ILE A 109 -14.83 11.92 4.33
C ILE A 109 -13.91 13.14 4.50
N GLN A 110 -13.92 14.09 3.56
CA GLN A 110 -13.15 15.33 3.71
C GLN A 110 -13.60 16.14 4.94
N THR A 111 -14.90 16.15 5.25
CA THR A 111 -15.40 16.81 6.47
C THR A 111 -14.84 16.16 7.73
N LEU A 112 -14.77 14.82 7.78
CA LEU A 112 -14.13 14.08 8.90
C LEU A 112 -12.64 14.40 8.99
N PHE A 113 -11.95 14.43 7.85
CA PHE A 113 -10.54 14.83 7.81
C PHE A 113 -10.34 16.24 8.38
N ARG A 114 -11.12 17.23 7.93
CA ARG A 114 -10.99 18.62 8.40
C ARG A 114 -11.15 18.72 9.92
N LYS A 115 -12.13 18.02 10.49
CA LYS A 115 -12.34 17.99 11.94
C LYS A 115 -11.12 17.42 12.66
N ALA A 116 -10.67 16.23 12.29
CA ALA A 116 -9.52 15.59 12.92
C ALA A 116 -8.22 16.36 12.69
N ASN A 117 -8.05 17.01 11.53
CA ASN A 117 -6.88 17.82 11.20
C ASN A 117 -6.81 19.10 12.06
N GLU A 118 -7.94 19.74 12.33
CA GLU A 118 -7.97 20.89 13.25
C GLU A 118 -7.61 20.48 14.69
N GLU A 119 -8.12 19.34 15.15
CA GLU A 119 -7.74 18.78 16.45
C GLU A 119 -6.23 18.46 16.49
N ALA A 120 -5.69 17.82 15.45
CA ALA A 120 -4.27 17.51 15.35
C ALA A 120 -3.39 18.77 15.36
N ARG A 121 -3.82 19.83 14.68
CA ARG A 121 -3.13 21.13 14.65
C ARG A 121 -2.93 21.71 16.06
N THR A 122 -3.87 21.50 16.96
CA THR A 122 -3.78 22.00 18.34
C THR A 122 -2.72 21.30 19.19
N GLN A 123 -2.26 20.12 18.78
CA GLN A 123 -1.22 19.35 19.48
C GLN A 123 0.18 19.90 19.24
N PHE A 124 0.36 20.65 18.15
CA PHE A 124 1.63 21.30 17.86
C PHE A 124 1.71 22.71 18.49
N LYS A 125 2.93 23.15 18.81
CA LYS A 125 3.21 24.46 19.41
C LYS A 125 4.17 25.25 18.53
N ASP A 126 4.18 26.56 18.72
CA ASP A 126 5.12 27.52 18.16
C ASP A 126 5.31 27.30 16.62
N GLU A 127 6.53 27.42 16.16
CA GLU A 127 6.90 27.28 14.73
C GLU A 127 6.41 25.98 14.09
N ARG A 128 6.34 24.88 14.86
CA ARG A 128 5.81 23.59 14.40
C ARG A 128 4.33 23.68 14.05
N LYS A 129 3.54 24.46 14.79
CA LYS A 129 2.12 24.69 14.52
C LYS A 129 1.92 25.51 13.25
N ASP A 130 2.77 26.52 13.06
CA ASP A 130 2.73 27.36 11.85
C ASP A 130 3.13 26.56 10.61
N LEU A 131 4.15 25.73 10.73
CA LEU A 131 4.56 24.84 9.66
C LEU A 131 3.44 23.82 9.32
N TYR A 132 2.87 23.16 10.34
CA TYR A 132 1.75 22.22 10.15
C TYR A 132 0.57 22.86 9.41
N SER A 133 0.23 24.11 9.78
CA SER A 133 -0.90 24.83 9.20
C SER A 133 -0.74 25.16 7.70
N ARG A 134 0.50 25.13 7.19
CA ARG A 134 0.83 25.34 5.77
C ARG A 134 0.89 24.08 4.93
N LEU A 135 0.89 22.91 5.58
CA LEU A 135 0.97 21.64 4.88
C LEU A 135 -0.38 21.27 4.26
N LYS A 136 -0.38 20.86 2.99
CA LYS A 136 -1.51 20.16 2.40
C LYS A 136 -1.36 18.66 2.73
N LEU A 137 -2.33 18.09 3.47
CA LEU A 137 -2.23 16.75 4.05
C LEU A 137 -3.24 15.74 3.45
N GLU A 138 -3.99 16.16 2.43
CA GLU A 138 -4.98 15.33 1.75
C GLU A 138 -5.16 15.71 0.28
N GLY A 139 -5.76 14.83 -0.51
CA GLY A 139 -6.19 15.05 -1.89
C GLY A 139 -7.56 14.38 -2.15
N ILE A 140 -8.42 14.33 -1.13
CA ILE A 140 -9.67 13.54 -1.12
C ILE A 140 -10.61 13.95 -2.25
N LEU A 141 -10.81 15.24 -2.46
CA LEU A 141 -11.66 15.74 -3.54
C LEU A 141 -10.90 15.91 -4.85
N ASP A 142 -9.59 16.14 -4.80
CA ASP A 142 -8.76 16.35 -5.98
C ASP A 142 -8.55 15.07 -6.79
N ALA A 143 -8.41 13.94 -6.10
CA ALA A 143 -8.22 12.64 -6.74
C ALA A 143 -9.54 12.12 -7.36
N PRO A 144 -9.52 11.55 -8.58
CA PRO A 144 -10.72 10.99 -9.21
C PRO A 144 -11.28 9.78 -8.46
N ILE A 145 -10.43 8.97 -7.85
CA ILE A 145 -10.79 7.77 -7.09
C ILE A 145 -10.16 7.82 -5.71
N ASN A 146 -10.94 7.45 -4.68
CA ASN A 146 -10.37 7.13 -3.38
C ASN A 146 -10.57 5.63 -3.11
N LEU A 147 -9.68 5.07 -2.29
CA LEU A 147 -9.67 3.64 -1.96
C LEU A 147 -9.44 3.48 -0.45
N CYS A 148 -10.40 2.88 0.24
CA CYS A 148 -10.16 2.46 1.62
C CYS A 148 -9.76 0.98 1.63
N ILE A 149 -8.56 0.68 2.12
CA ILE A 149 -8.09 -0.69 2.31
C ILE A 149 -8.28 -1.05 3.77
N THR A 150 -8.99 -2.15 4.02
CA THR A 150 -9.32 -2.62 5.36
C THR A 150 -8.73 -3.99 5.63
N CYS A 151 -8.59 -4.34 6.90
CA CYS A 151 -8.16 -5.65 7.37
C CYS A 151 -9.32 -6.37 8.06
N ASP A 152 -9.66 -7.56 7.58
CA ASP A 152 -10.52 -8.51 8.27
C ASP A 152 -9.65 -9.42 9.14
N ARG A 153 -9.65 -9.17 10.43
CA ARG A 153 -8.83 -9.89 11.39
C ARG A 153 -9.29 -11.33 11.65
N GLU A 154 -10.49 -11.69 11.21
CA GLU A 154 -11.13 -12.98 11.47
C GLU A 154 -11.28 -13.86 10.21
N ARG A 155 -10.80 -13.40 9.05
CA ARG A 155 -11.03 -14.02 7.74
C ARG A 155 -10.76 -15.53 7.68
N THR A 156 -9.77 -16.04 8.37
CA THR A 156 -9.41 -17.46 8.40
C THR A 156 -9.59 -18.09 9.78
N GLY A 157 -10.41 -17.47 10.62
CA GLY A 157 -10.67 -17.90 11.99
C GLY A 157 -9.71 -17.30 13.01
N GLN A 158 -9.84 -17.75 14.26
CA GLN A 158 -9.09 -17.19 15.39
C GLN A 158 -7.62 -17.60 15.43
N THR A 159 -7.32 -18.82 14.95
CA THR A 159 -5.96 -19.37 14.97
C THR A 159 -5.40 -19.39 13.55
N VAL A 160 -4.41 -18.55 13.29
CA VAL A 160 -3.76 -18.40 11.99
C VAL A 160 -2.29 -18.75 12.11
N LEU A 161 -1.78 -19.55 11.15
CA LEU A 161 -0.36 -19.88 11.06
C LEU A 161 0.49 -18.60 11.03
N GLY A 162 1.46 -18.48 11.94
CA GLY A 162 2.34 -17.30 12.05
C GLY A 162 1.75 -16.11 12.84
N ARG A 163 0.47 -16.17 13.27
CA ARG A 163 -0.18 -15.13 14.09
C ARG A 163 -0.44 -15.57 15.54
N THR A 164 0.14 -16.67 15.97
CA THR A 164 -0.09 -17.22 17.32
C THR A 164 0.46 -16.33 18.43
N HIS A 165 1.60 -15.68 18.21
CA HIS A 165 2.30 -14.80 19.15
C HIS A 165 2.25 -13.32 18.70
N MET A 166 2.62 -13.03 17.46
CA MET A 166 2.53 -11.68 16.89
C MET A 166 1.14 -11.46 16.31
N LYS A 167 0.23 -10.93 17.14
CA LYS A 167 -1.20 -10.82 16.83
C LYS A 167 -1.52 -9.80 15.73
N GLU A 168 -0.60 -8.87 15.44
CA GLU A 168 -0.74 -7.78 14.46
C GLU A 168 -0.27 -8.15 13.05
N MET A 169 0.18 -9.39 12.82
CA MET A 169 0.71 -9.82 11.51
C MET A 169 -0.30 -9.72 10.37
N ASP A 170 -1.59 -9.75 10.64
CA ASP A 170 -2.66 -9.49 9.69
C ASP A 170 -2.71 -8.01 9.24
N LEU A 171 -2.50 -7.07 10.18
CA LEU A 171 -2.39 -5.64 9.87
C LEU A 171 -1.16 -5.38 9.01
N TYR A 172 0.00 -5.95 9.38
CA TYR A 172 1.25 -5.82 8.61
C TYR A 172 1.11 -6.42 7.21
N SER A 173 0.43 -7.56 7.07
CA SER A 173 0.12 -8.16 5.78
C SER A 173 -0.73 -7.22 4.91
N THR A 174 -1.71 -6.55 5.50
CA THR A 174 -2.52 -5.57 4.77
C THR A 174 -1.70 -4.35 4.33
N VAL A 175 -0.73 -3.90 5.14
CA VAL A 175 0.21 -2.83 4.76
C VAL A 175 1.07 -3.25 3.57
N CYS A 176 1.48 -4.52 3.47
CA CYS A 176 2.18 -5.03 2.28
C CYS A 176 1.32 -4.88 1.00
N ALA A 177 0.00 -5.13 1.09
CA ALA A 177 -0.91 -4.92 -0.04
C ALA A 177 -1.01 -3.43 -0.42
N VAL A 178 -1.03 -2.51 0.56
CA VAL A 178 -0.97 -1.07 0.31
C VAL A 178 0.32 -0.70 -0.44
N GLN A 179 1.46 -1.21 0.00
CA GLN A 179 2.75 -0.91 -0.62
C GLN A 179 2.86 -1.46 -2.05
N ASN A 180 2.39 -2.69 -2.30
CA ASN A 180 2.35 -3.27 -3.65
C ASN A 180 1.51 -2.41 -4.60
N LEU A 181 0.31 -2.00 -4.17
CA LEU A 181 -0.55 -1.08 -4.94
C LEU A 181 0.18 0.21 -5.26
N TRP A 182 0.88 0.80 -4.29
CA TRP A 182 1.56 2.08 -4.46
C TRP A 182 2.70 2.00 -5.47
N LEU A 183 3.48 0.92 -5.45
CA LEU A 183 4.57 0.70 -6.41
C LEU A 183 4.02 0.46 -7.81
N ALA A 184 2.97 -0.36 -7.94
CA ALA A 184 2.28 -0.58 -9.21
C ALA A 184 1.69 0.73 -9.77
N ALA A 185 1.05 1.54 -8.92
CA ALA A 185 0.52 2.85 -9.30
C ALA A 185 1.63 3.77 -9.83
N ARG A 186 2.80 3.80 -9.16
CA ARG A 186 3.94 4.59 -9.63
C ARG A 186 4.43 4.13 -11.02
N ALA A 187 4.45 2.83 -11.27
CA ALA A 187 4.82 2.28 -12.58
C ALA A 187 3.82 2.65 -13.69
N GLU A 188 2.54 2.80 -13.35
CA GLU A 188 1.46 3.23 -14.26
C GLU A 188 1.34 4.77 -14.37
N GLY A 189 2.23 5.54 -13.73
CA GLY A 189 2.17 7.00 -13.72
C GLY A 189 1.04 7.57 -12.85
N ILE A 190 0.52 6.78 -11.92
CA ILE A 190 -0.56 7.15 -11.00
C ILE A 190 0.04 7.55 -9.65
N GLY A 191 -0.33 8.73 -9.18
CA GLY A 191 -0.05 9.20 -7.83
C GLY A 191 -0.99 8.56 -6.83
N VAL A 192 -0.43 8.27 -5.65
CA VAL A 192 -1.18 7.80 -4.48
C VAL A 192 -0.85 8.69 -3.30
N GLY A 193 -1.87 9.16 -2.60
CA GLY A 193 -1.74 9.89 -1.34
C GLY A 193 -2.40 9.11 -0.21
N TRP A 194 -1.68 8.88 0.89
CA TRP A 194 -2.21 8.19 2.06
C TRP A 194 -2.69 9.20 3.10
N VAL A 195 -4.00 9.25 3.33
CA VAL A 195 -4.63 10.11 4.33
C VAL A 195 -4.92 9.28 5.58
N SER A 196 -4.34 9.70 6.72
CA SER A 196 -4.44 8.97 8.00
C SER A 196 -5.05 9.80 9.14
N ILE A 197 -5.36 11.08 8.90
CA ILE A 197 -5.87 11.97 9.94
C ILE A 197 -7.40 11.84 10.01
N PHE A 198 -7.85 10.76 10.68
CA PHE A 198 -9.24 10.44 10.90
C PHE A 198 -9.45 9.85 12.30
N HIS A 199 -10.64 10.02 12.85
CA HIS A 199 -11.12 9.16 13.92
C HIS A 199 -11.61 7.83 13.29
N PRO A 200 -11.02 6.66 13.63
CA PRO A 200 -11.34 5.40 12.95
C PRO A 200 -12.82 5.03 13.00
N HIS A 201 -13.52 5.27 14.11
CA HIS A 201 -14.94 5.00 14.27
C HIS A 201 -15.82 5.87 13.36
N GLU A 202 -15.47 7.15 13.16
CA GLU A 202 -16.21 8.05 12.27
C GLU A 202 -16.01 7.63 10.80
N LEU A 203 -14.78 7.25 10.42
CA LEU A 203 -14.49 6.73 9.08
C LEU A 203 -15.27 5.44 8.80
N LYS A 204 -15.29 4.51 9.77
CA LYS A 204 -16.08 3.27 9.67
C LYS A 204 -17.57 3.57 9.48
N ALA A 205 -18.15 4.43 10.31
CA ALA A 205 -19.55 4.82 10.21
C ALA A 205 -19.89 5.48 8.86
N ALA A 206 -19.03 6.38 8.35
CA ALA A 206 -19.24 7.06 7.07
C ALA A 206 -19.16 6.12 5.86
N LEU A 207 -18.38 5.04 5.94
CA LEU A 207 -18.17 4.06 4.87
C LEU A 207 -18.98 2.77 5.07
N GLY A 208 -19.75 2.63 6.15
CA GLY A 208 -20.49 1.40 6.45
C GLY A 208 -19.60 0.20 6.75
N ILE A 209 -18.39 0.42 7.28
CA ILE A 209 -17.43 -0.63 7.60
C ILE A 209 -17.88 -1.33 8.91
N PRO A 210 -18.03 -2.67 8.93
CA PRO A 210 -18.40 -3.41 10.13
C PRO A 210 -17.42 -3.20 11.28
N GLU A 211 -17.89 -3.39 12.53
CA GLU A 211 -17.09 -3.09 13.72
C GLU A 211 -15.84 -3.96 13.86
N ASN A 212 -15.89 -5.22 13.45
CA ASN A 212 -14.75 -6.14 13.46
C ASN A 212 -13.72 -5.92 12.33
N ILE A 213 -14.02 -5.07 11.35
CA ILE A 213 -13.13 -4.74 10.23
C ILE A 213 -12.34 -3.48 10.55
N VAL A 214 -11.02 -3.51 10.34
CA VAL A 214 -10.11 -2.41 10.67
C VAL A 214 -9.71 -1.64 9.41
N PRO A 215 -10.02 -0.34 9.27
CA PRO A 215 -9.49 0.47 8.19
C PRO A 215 -7.97 0.66 8.38
N ILE A 216 -7.18 0.30 7.36
CA ILE A 216 -5.72 0.39 7.39
C ILE A 216 -5.23 1.59 6.61
N ALA A 217 -5.78 1.83 5.43
CA ALA A 217 -5.37 2.95 4.59
C ALA A 217 -6.57 3.58 3.90
N TYR A 218 -6.60 4.92 3.87
CA TYR A 218 -7.46 5.70 3.01
C TYR A 218 -6.58 6.40 1.97
N LEU A 219 -6.68 5.96 0.72
CA LEU A 219 -5.79 6.36 -0.36
C LEU A 219 -6.55 7.23 -1.37
N CYS A 220 -5.90 8.31 -1.84
CA CYS A 220 -6.32 9.11 -2.97
C CYS A 220 -5.51 8.67 -4.19
N LEU A 221 -6.17 8.31 -5.31
CA LEU A 221 -5.54 7.80 -6.52
C LEU A 221 -5.91 8.66 -7.72
N GLY A 222 -4.93 9.03 -8.54
CA GLY A 222 -5.15 9.80 -9.76
C GLY A 222 -3.89 9.97 -10.59
N TYR A 223 -4.05 10.29 -11.87
CA TYR A 223 -2.93 10.81 -12.64
C TYR A 223 -2.46 12.13 -12.04
N VAL A 224 -1.18 12.44 -12.21
CA VAL A 224 -0.55 13.63 -11.60
C VAL A 224 0.09 14.50 -12.67
N SER A 225 0.19 15.80 -12.38
CA SER A 225 0.93 16.74 -13.23
C SER A 225 2.44 16.46 -13.17
N GLU A 226 2.91 16.01 -12.01
CA GLU A 226 4.32 15.68 -11.78
C GLU A 226 4.47 14.78 -10.54
N PHE A 227 5.60 14.09 -10.45
CA PHE A 227 6.10 13.52 -9.19
C PHE A 227 7.26 14.38 -8.71
N LEU A 228 7.18 14.87 -7.47
CA LEU A 228 8.24 15.70 -6.91
C LEU A 228 9.56 14.91 -6.81
N ASP A 229 10.68 15.61 -6.98
CA ASP A 229 12.03 15.07 -6.84
C ASP A 229 12.30 14.50 -5.43
N ARG A 230 11.79 15.19 -4.39
CA ARG A 230 11.90 14.80 -2.99
C ARG A 230 10.53 14.77 -2.31
N PRO A 231 10.39 14.05 -1.17
CA PRO A 231 9.15 14.05 -0.38
C PRO A 231 8.68 15.47 -0.06
N GLU A 232 7.38 15.73 -0.21
CA GLU A 232 6.80 17.07 0.01
C GLU A 232 7.04 17.59 1.43
N LEU A 233 6.95 16.71 2.44
CA LEU A 233 7.23 17.06 3.83
C LEU A 233 8.71 17.43 4.07
N GLU A 234 9.62 16.76 3.37
CA GLU A 234 11.04 17.11 3.41
C GLU A 234 11.30 18.49 2.77
N LYS A 235 10.70 18.75 1.59
CA LYS A 235 10.77 20.07 0.92
C LYS A 235 10.19 21.17 1.78
N ALA A 236 9.15 20.89 2.56
CA ALA A 236 8.54 21.82 3.49
C ALA A 236 9.35 22.05 4.79
N GLY A 237 10.44 21.30 5.00
CA GLY A 237 11.26 21.38 6.21
C GLY A 237 10.64 20.68 7.43
N TRP A 238 9.70 19.75 7.23
CA TRP A 238 9.07 19.00 8.32
C TRP A 238 10.05 18.05 9.01
N LEU A 239 10.65 17.14 8.24
CA LEU A 239 11.72 16.22 8.62
C LEU A 239 12.54 15.85 7.38
N SER A 240 13.81 15.56 7.57
CA SER A 240 14.69 15.00 6.55
C SER A 240 14.73 13.46 6.62
N ARG A 241 15.12 12.81 5.53
CA ARG A 241 15.41 11.38 5.55
C ARG A 241 16.62 11.11 6.46
N LEU A 242 16.49 10.14 7.35
CA LEU A 242 17.61 9.70 8.19
C LEU A 242 18.67 9.00 7.33
N PRO A 243 19.96 9.10 7.69
CA PRO A 243 21.01 8.30 7.12
C PRO A 243 20.73 6.81 7.33
N LEU A 244 20.95 5.98 6.30
CA LEU A 244 20.65 4.55 6.40
C LEU A 244 21.58 3.86 7.40
N GLU A 245 22.83 4.28 7.49
CA GLU A 245 23.83 3.80 8.43
C GLU A 245 23.42 3.96 9.89
N ASP A 246 22.61 4.96 10.21
CA ASP A 246 22.08 5.16 11.58
C ASP A 246 20.98 4.16 11.94
N LEU A 247 20.46 3.42 10.96
CA LEU A 247 19.32 2.51 11.08
C LEU A 247 19.69 1.04 10.97
N VAL A 248 20.98 0.73 10.70
CA VAL A 248 21.47 -0.63 10.54
C VAL A 248 22.28 -1.02 11.75
N PHE A 249 21.89 -2.11 12.39
CA PHE A 249 22.58 -2.70 13.52
C PHE A 249 22.98 -4.13 13.18
N HIS A 250 24.10 -4.59 13.73
CA HIS A 250 24.66 -5.92 13.50
C HIS A 250 24.37 -6.83 14.72
N ASP A 251 23.73 -7.95 14.49
CA ASP A 251 23.38 -9.01 15.46
C ASP A 251 22.45 -8.57 16.59
N THR A 252 22.73 -7.45 17.26
CA THR A 252 21.94 -6.94 18.39
C THR A 252 21.59 -5.46 18.22
N TRP A 253 20.48 -5.06 18.82
CA TRP A 253 20.02 -3.67 18.78
C TRP A 253 21.08 -2.71 19.35
N GLY A 254 21.38 -1.65 18.60
CA GLY A 254 22.36 -0.62 18.97
C GLY A 254 23.81 -0.97 18.65
N GLN A 255 24.13 -2.17 18.21
CA GLN A 255 25.48 -2.53 17.76
C GLN A 255 25.68 -2.09 16.30
N THR A 256 26.42 -1.01 16.09
CA THR A 256 26.81 -0.52 14.74
C THR A 256 28.02 -1.30 14.22
N GLY A 257 28.29 -1.23 12.91
CA GLY A 257 29.45 -1.88 12.28
C GLY A 257 30.82 -1.28 12.63
N GLY A 258 30.86 -0.19 13.43
CA GLY A 258 32.08 0.50 13.82
C GLY A 258 32.71 1.32 12.68
N GLU A 259 33.95 1.81 12.90
CA GLU A 259 34.67 2.67 11.94
C GLU A 259 34.96 1.99 10.59
N HIS A 260 34.86 0.68 10.50
CA HIS A 260 35.14 -0.10 9.30
C HIS A 260 33.95 -0.97 8.88
N ASP A 261 32.72 -0.44 8.97
CA ASP A 261 31.56 -1.12 8.42
C ASP A 261 31.64 -1.16 6.87
N PRO A 262 31.83 -2.35 6.26
CA PRO A 262 31.97 -2.47 4.82
C PRO A 262 30.69 -2.05 4.06
N LEU A 263 29.55 -1.93 4.74
CA LEU A 263 28.31 -1.45 4.15
C LEU A 263 28.20 0.09 4.12
N ALA A 264 28.90 0.80 5.02
CA ALA A 264 28.81 2.26 5.13
C ALA A 264 29.26 2.94 3.81
N ASP A 265 30.43 2.56 3.28
CA ASP A 265 30.93 3.06 2.00
C ASP A 265 30.03 2.69 0.84
N THR A 266 29.45 1.48 0.88
CA THR A 266 28.49 1.00 -0.12
C THR A 266 27.20 1.85 -0.11
N TYR A 267 26.66 2.15 1.06
CA TYR A 267 25.47 3.01 1.16
C TYR A 267 25.73 4.41 0.63
N GLN A 268 26.91 4.97 0.89
CA GLN A 268 27.31 6.28 0.38
C GLN A 268 27.40 6.29 -1.15
N ALA A 269 28.01 5.28 -1.74
CA ALA A 269 28.13 5.12 -3.19
C ALA A 269 26.75 4.94 -3.86
N LEU A 270 25.87 4.13 -3.27
CA LEU A 270 24.51 3.91 -3.77
C LEU A 270 23.64 5.17 -3.68
N ARG A 271 23.77 5.98 -2.61
CA ARG A 271 23.10 7.28 -2.53
C ARG A 271 23.47 8.19 -3.68
N GLN A 272 24.76 8.29 -3.99
CA GLN A 272 25.24 9.10 -5.11
C GLN A 272 24.72 8.57 -6.46
N GLN A 273 24.74 7.25 -6.65
CA GLN A 273 24.28 6.60 -7.88
C GLN A 273 22.79 6.83 -8.12
N TYR A 274 21.95 6.75 -7.08
CA TYR A 274 20.50 6.87 -7.21
C TYR A 274 19.95 8.28 -6.90
N GLY A 275 20.83 9.26 -6.69
CA GLY A 275 20.44 10.67 -6.49
C GLY A 275 19.72 10.95 -5.18
N TYR A 276 19.96 10.16 -4.13
CA TYR A 276 19.43 10.37 -2.79
C TYR A 276 20.54 10.94 -1.89
N ALA A 277 20.56 12.27 -1.79
CA ALA A 277 21.39 12.97 -0.82
C ALA A 277 20.69 12.97 0.55
#